data_bc746a7fd4c8cc9f8e00d805a2a86594
#
_entry.id   bc746a7fd4c8cc9f8e00d805a2a86594
#
_cell.length_a   1.000
_cell.length_b   1.000
_cell.length_c   1.000
_cell.angle_alpha   90.00
_cell.angle_beta   90.00
_cell.angle_gamma   90.00
#
_symmetry.space_group_name_H-M   'P 1'
#
loop_
_entity.id
_entity.type
_entity.pdbx_description
1 polymer ?
#
loop_
_entity_poly.entity_id
_entity_poly.type
_entity_poly.pdbx_seq_one_letter_code
_entity_poly.pdbx_strand_id
1 'polypeptide(L)'
;VYIVPKHIYEKISAEELPNYLADDNVSGGPFQIVERKEGEFVRLVQNPNWFGKEPAIEQLIFRTFETAEAQYNAIKAGDLDAVDDVPVKIFTSLEAGDEPNIIGIAGNQGSFSNLAMNSSCPTGIGDGHVALKDPNVRRAINWSLDRQLMVDKVLNGFGKPAVSISASANPAFDYQVAADQTYSYDPARAKALLDEAGWKDTNGDGVRDKDGVELKLRYFDRSIGGASDTTPFITGFLKDVGIATDVKTFDEDSLGAIQAKSEFDLYTWGWSPYADPDNMLSNFTTAAVPTDPTVGGYNDGNWCNAEYDALYAKQKVELDPVKRADMIQQMHKIFANDGPYAVLYKYDNLQAFRSDRWQNFVRQPAEVGPIMFTQTSTGYLDLEPISGGSGGGGTNTIVVIGVALVVAGAVFTLVRSRRKKSADDRQ
;
A
#
# COMPACT_ATOMS: atom_id res chain seq x y z
N VAL A 1 -10.70 -6.65 13.96
CA VAL A 1 -11.61 -7.79 14.18
C VAL A 1 -12.91 -7.49 13.46
N TYR A 2 -13.32 -8.36 12.54
CA TYR A 2 -14.61 -8.23 11.85
C TYR A 2 -15.71 -8.90 12.69
N ILE A 3 -16.88 -8.25 12.76
CA ILE A 3 -18.08 -8.82 13.37
C ILE A 3 -18.81 -9.57 12.26
N VAL A 4 -18.95 -10.88 12.44
CA VAL A 4 -19.58 -11.76 11.45
C VAL A 4 -20.88 -12.37 11.99
N PRO A 5 -21.88 -12.69 11.14
CA PRO A 5 -23.15 -13.25 11.57
C PRO A 5 -22.96 -14.68 12.10
N LYS A 6 -23.19 -14.87 13.40
CA LYS A 6 -22.99 -16.16 14.10
C LYS A 6 -23.72 -17.31 13.41
N HIS A 7 -24.98 -17.12 13.05
CA HIS A 7 -25.84 -18.18 12.47
C HIS A 7 -25.35 -18.73 11.13
N ILE A 8 -24.41 -18.03 10.47
CA ILE A 8 -23.74 -18.46 9.25
C ILE A 8 -22.40 -19.08 9.63
N TYR A 9 -21.55 -18.29 10.30
CA TYR A 9 -20.14 -18.65 10.52
C TYR A 9 -19.93 -19.77 11.53
N GLU A 10 -20.88 -20.02 12.46
CA GLU A 10 -20.79 -21.17 13.38
C GLU A 10 -20.91 -22.55 12.70
N LYS A 11 -21.38 -22.57 11.44
CA LYS A 11 -21.54 -23.78 10.63
C LYS A 11 -20.33 -24.06 9.74
N ILE A 12 -19.39 -23.12 9.65
CA ILE A 12 -18.23 -23.21 8.77
C ILE A 12 -17.05 -23.70 9.60
N SER A 13 -16.42 -24.79 9.19
CA SER A 13 -15.24 -25.30 9.88
C SER A 13 -14.04 -24.36 9.67
N ALA A 14 -13.04 -24.44 10.55
CA ALA A 14 -11.80 -23.66 10.42
C ALA A 14 -11.04 -23.98 9.11
N GLU A 15 -11.21 -25.19 8.56
CA GLU A 15 -10.61 -25.61 7.29
C GLU A 15 -11.32 -24.99 6.07
N GLU A 16 -12.65 -24.83 6.16
CA GLU A 16 -13.47 -24.24 5.08
C GLU A 16 -13.45 -22.72 5.08
N LEU A 17 -13.28 -22.11 6.25
CA LEU A 17 -13.36 -20.65 6.43
C LEU A 17 -12.48 -19.84 5.46
N PRO A 18 -11.22 -20.22 5.15
CA PRO A 18 -10.38 -19.50 4.20
C PRO A 18 -10.91 -19.49 2.76
N ASN A 19 -11.79 -20.41 2.42
CA ASN A 19 -12.37 -20.57 1.07
C ASN A 19 -13.85 -20.17 1.01
N TYR A 20 -14.42 -19.72 2.12
CA TYR A 20 -15.82 -19.33 2.17
C TYR A 20 -16.04 -18.00 1.46
N LEU A 21 -16.87 -17.99 0.44
CA LEU A 21 -17.12 -16.83 -0.42
C LEU A 21 -18.21 -15.89 0.08
N ALA A 22 -18.84 -16.18 1.23
CA ALA A 22 -19.94 -15.41 1.82
C ALA A 22 -21.12 -15.17 0.85
N ASP A 23 -21.48 -16.20 0.06
CA ASP A 23 -22.56 -16.12 -0.94
C ASP A 23 -23.94 -15.84 -0.33
N ASP A 24 -24.10 -16.05 0.97
CA ASP A 24 -25.33 -15.76 1.73
C ASP A 24 -25.67 -14.25 1.82
N ASN A 25 -24.72 -13.38 1.44
CA ASN A 25 -24.87 -11.92 1.33
C ASN A 25 -25.55 -11.24 2.53
N VAL A 26 -25.36 -11.76 3.74
CA VAL A 26 -25.91 -11.14 4.96
C VAL A 26 -25.04 -9.94 5.33
N SER A 27 -25.62 -8.76 5.25
CA SER A 27 -24.96 -7.49 5.53
C SER A 27 -25.63 -6.76 6.70
N GLY A 28 -24.83 -6.26 7.63
CA GLY A 28 -25.25 -5.30 8.65
C GLY A 28 -25.10 -3.84 8.22
N GLY A 29 -24.63 -3.60 6.98
CA GLY A 29 -24.40 -2.27 6.41
C GLY A 29 -25.60 -1.70 5.65
N PRO A 30 -25.49 -0.45 5.14
CA PRO A 30 -26.56 0.23 4.40
C PRO A 30 -26.85 -0.38 3.03
N PHE A 31 -25.95 -1.20 2.50
CA PHE A 31 -26.10 -1.89 1.23
C PHE A 31 -25.87 -3.38 1.37
N GLN A 32 -26.47 -4.16 0.49
CA GLN A 32 -26.27 -5.61 0.37
C GLN A 32 -25.92 -5.97 -1.07
N ILE A 33 -25.01 -6.92 -1.24
CA ILE A 33 -24.61 -7.42 -2.56
C ILE A 33 -25.76 -8.27 -3.12
N VAL A 34 -26.16 -7.99 -4.36
CA VAL A 34 -27.20 -8.77 -5.07
C VAL A 34 -26.68 -9.45 -6.31
N GLU A 35 -25.54 -9.01 -6.82
CA GLU A 35 -24.94 -9.60 -8.00
C GLU A 35 -23.43 -9.39 -7.98
N ARG A 36 -22.67 -10.42 -8.36
CA ARG A 36 -21.24 -10.37 -8.52
C ARG A 36 -20.83 -11.12 -9.79
N LYS A 37 -20.03 -10.47 -10.61
CA LYS A 37 -19.38 -11.09 -11.76
C LYS A 37 -17.87 -10.90 -11.61
N GLU A 38 -17.16 -12.00 -11.39
CA GLU A 38 -15.73 -11.98 -11.11
C GLU A 38 -14.96 -11.27 -12.24
N GLY A 39 -14.10 -10.32 -11.87
CA GLY A 39 -13.32 -9.52 -12.82
C GLY A 39 -14.08 -8.43 -13.57
N GLU A 40 -15.41 -8.30 -13.40
CA GLU A 40 -16.20 -7.32 -14.12
C GLU A 40 -16.89 -6.30 -13.20
N PHE A 41 -17.77 -6.76 -12.30
CA PHE A 41 -18.49 -5.85 -11.42
C PHE A 41 -19.06 -6.52 -10.16
N VAL A 42 -19.38 -5.66 -9.18
CA VAL A 42 -20.22 -6.00 -8.02
C VAL A 42 -21.34 -4.99 -7.95
N ARG A 43 -22.60 -5.46 -7.87
CA ARG A 43 -23.79 -4.65 -7.73
C ARG A 43 -24.40 -4.81 -6.34
N LEU A 44 -24.64 -3.68 -5.70
CA LEU A 44 -25.26 -3.59 -4.39
C LEU A 44 -26.57 -2.81 -4.51
N VAL A 45 -27.51 -3.14 -3.63
CA VAL A 45 -28.77 -2.39 -3.45
C VAL A 45 -28.90 -1.97 -1.99
N GLN A 46 -29.79 -1.01 -1.71
CA GLN A 46 -30.13 -0.65 -0.34
C GLN A 46 -30.50 -1.88 0.49
N ASN A 47 -30.00 -1.90 1.72
CA ASN A 47 -30.36 -2.94 2.67
C ASN A 47 -31.68 -2.54 3.40
N PRO A 48 -32.80 -3.23 3.18
CA PRO A 48 -34.08 -2.87 3.79
C PRO A 48 -34.08 -3.05 5.33
N ASN A 49 -33.09 -3.72 5.88
CA ASN A 49 -32.93 -3.93 7.32
C ASN A 49 -31.89 -2.97 7.94
N TRP A 50 -31.39 -2.01 7.17
CA TRP A 50 -30.47 -1.02 7.70
C TRP A 50 -31.13 -0.13 8.76
N PHE A 51 -30.48 0.02 9.90
CA PHE A 51 -30.99 0.74 11.06
C PHE A 51 -30.53 2.21 11.14
N GLY A 52 -29.64 2.66 10.25
CA GLY A 52 -29.11 4.01 10.21
C GLY A 52 -29.82 4.91 9.21
N LYS A 53 -29.17 6.01 8.80
CA LYS A 53 -29.66 6.91 7.75
C LYS A 53 -29.83 6.14 6.43
N GLU A 54 -31.03 6.23 5.85
CA GLU A 54 -31.31 5.63 4.53
C GLU A 54 -30.49 6.35 3.44
N PRO A 55 -29.73 5.63 2.62
CA PRO A 55 -29.01 6.23 1.51
C PRO A 55 -29.98 6.78 0.45
N ALA A 56 -29.67 7.90 -0.19
CA ALA A 56 -30.40 8.37 -1.36
C ALA A 56 -30.13 7.55 -2.63
N ILE A 57 -29.10 6.70 -2.59
CA ILE A 57 -28.69 5.82 -3.68
C ILE A 57 -29.46 4.51 -3.58
N GLU A 58 -30.20 4.12 -4.60
CA GLU A 58 -30.87 2.80 -4.67
C GLU A 58 -29.92 1.67 -5.05
N GLN A 59 -28.99 1.95 -5.95
CA GLN A 59 -28.03 0.97 -6.42
C GLN A 59 -26.61 1.56 -6.46
N LEU A 60 -25.64 0.76 -6.05
CA LEU A 60 -24.22 1.06 -6.12
C LEU A 60 -23.53 -0.05 -6.91
N ILE A 61 -22.84 0.31 -7.98
CA ILE A 61 -22.18 -0.64 -8.88
C ILE A 61 -20.69 -0.32 -8.94
N PHE A 62 -19.84 -1.25 -8.49
CA PHE A 62 -18.40 -1.19 -8.69
C PHE A 62 -18.02 -1.97 -9.94
N ARG A 63 -17.42 -1.28 -10.91
CA ARG A 63 -16.93 -1.88 -12.15
C ARG A 63 -15.41 -1.94 -12.14
N THR A 64 -14.87 -3.08 -12.48
CA THR A 64 -13.43 -3.33 -12.54
C THR A 64 -12.88 -2.98 -13.92
N PHE A 65 -11.71 -2.35 -13.96
CA PHE A 65 -10.99 -1.98 -15.17
C PHE A 65 -9.55 -2.45 -15.10
N GLU A 66 -8.97 -2.82 -16.22
CA GLU A 66 -7.58 -3.27 -16.29
C GLU A 66 -6.58 -2.10 -16.20
N THR A 67 -6.99 -0.90 -16.63
CA THR A 67 -6.13 0.29 -16.65
C THR A 67 -6.87 1.53 -16.14
N ALA A 68 -6.14 2.45 -15.53
CA ALA A 68 -6.66 3.73 -15.09
C ALA A 68 -7.11 4.62 -16.27
N GLU A 69 -6.47 4.50 -17.44
CA GLU A 69 -6.89 5.18 -18.67
C GLU A 69 -8.28 4.71 -19.13
N ALA A 70 -8.56 3.41 -19.04
CA ALA A 70 -9.88 2.87 -19.39
C ALA A 70 -10.97 3.38 -18.43
N GLN A 71 -10.66 3.49 -17.12
CA GLN A 71 -11.56 4.12 -16.14
C GLN A 71 -11.85 5.58 -16.48
N TYR A 72 -10.79 6.35 -16.77
CA TYR A 72 -10.94 7.76 -17.12
C TYR A 72 -11.77 7.97 -18.39
N ASN A 73 -11.55 7.16 -19.42
CA ASN A 73 -12.35 7.23 -20.63
C ASN A 73 -13.84 6.89 -20.37
N ALA A 74 -14.12 5.96 -19.47
CA ALA A 74 -15.49 5.58 -19.10
C ALA A 74 -16.22 6.69 -18.30
N ILE A 75 -15.55 7.39 -17.36
CA ILE A 75 -16.16 8.53 -16.67
C ILE A 75 -16.39 9.71 -17.62
N LYS A 76 -15.47 9.95 -18.55
CA LYS A 76 -15.59 10.99 -19.56
C LYS A 76 -16.77 10.70 -20.53
N ALA A 77 -16.97 9.44 -20.93
CA ALA A 77 -18.11 9.00 -21.71
C ALA A 77 -19.44 9.06 -20.95
N GLY A 78 -19.39 9.14 -19.62
CA GLY A 78 -20.56 9.15 -18.75
C GLY A 78 -21.06 7.76 -18.35
N ASP A 79 -20.26 6.72 -18.56
CA ASP A 79 -20.54 5.34 -18.13
C ASP A 79 -20.26 5.10 -16.66
N LEU A 80 -19.49 6.00 -16.02
CA LEU A 80 -19.16 6.00 -14.61
C LEU A 80 -19.52 7.35 -13.98
N ASP A 81 -19.80 7.32 -12.68
CA ASP A 81 -20.05 8.51 -11.87
C ASP A 81 -18.81 8.93 -11.07
N ALA A 82 -17.94 7.98 -10.75
CA ALA A 82 -16.68 8.24 -10.10
C ALA A 82 -15.62 7.19 -10.47
N VAL A 83 -14.35 7.53 -10.25
CA VAL A 83 -13.19 6.66 -10.44
C VAL A 83 -12.21 6.83 -9.29
N ASP A 84 -11.61 5.75 -8.85
CA ASP A 84 -10.71 5.72 -7.70
C ASP A 84 -9.22 5.82 -8.07
N ASP A 85 -8.90 5.77 -9.37
CA ASP A 85 -7.54 5.92 -9.89
C ASP A 85 -7.54 6.70 -11.20
N VAL A 86 -6.88 7.85 -11.23
CA VAL A 86 -6.70 8.70 -12.41
C VAL A 86 -5.21 8.82 -12.71
N PRO A 87 -4.75 8.53 -13.94
CA PRO A 87 -3.34 8.71 -14.28
C PRO A 87 -2.86 10.14 -14.02
N VAL A 88 -1.66 10.29 -13.44
CA VAL A 88 -1.07 11.58 -13.06
C VAL A 88 -1.13 12.63 -14.17
N LYS A 89 -0.80 12.24 -15.40
CA LYS A 89 -0.81 13.16 -16.57
C LYS A 89 -2.21 13.67 -16.90
N ILE A 90 -3.21 12.80 -16.74
CA ILE A 90 -4.63 13.15 -16.97
C ILE A 90 -5.14 14.01 -15.82
N PHE A 91 -4.75 13.70 -14.59
CA PHE A 91 -5.17 14.45 -13.43
C PHE A 91 -4.74 15.93 -13.49
N THR A 92 -3.54 16.21 -13.97
CA THR A 92 -3.07 17.58 -14.21
C THR A 92 -3.98 18.36 -15.18
N SER A 93 -4.52 17.67 -16.21
CA SER A 93 -5.48 18.27 -17.15
C SER A 93 -6.83 18.56 -16.48
N LEU A 94 -7.28 17.68 -15.58
CA LEU A 94 -8.50 17.92 -14.79
C LEU A 94 -8.36 19.14 -13.87
N GLU A 95 -7.21 19.31 -13.21
CA GLU A 95 -6.94 20.49 -12.39
C GLU A 95 -6.93 21.80 -13.21
N ALA A 96 -6.53 21.72 -14.47
CA ALA A 96 -6.59 22.83 -15.40
C ALA A 96 -8.02 23.19 -15.85
N GLY A 97 -9.01 22.34 -15.54
CA GLY A 97 -10.43 22.57 -15.85
C GLY A 97 -10.84 22.14 -17.26
N ASP A 98 -10.09 21.25 -17.89
CA ASP A 98 -10.37 20.79 -19.25
C ASP A 98 -11.71 20.00 -19.37
N GLU A 99 -12.22 19.46 -18.25
CA GLU A 99 -13.47 18.72 -18.18
C GLU A 99 -14.43 19.33 -17.15
N PRO A 100 -15.32 20.25 -17.55
CA PRO A 100 -16.10 21.08 -16.62
C PRO A 100 -17.07 20.30 -15.70
N ASN A 101 -17.43 19.08 -16.08
CA ASN A 101 -18.34 18.21 -15.33
C ASN A 101 -17.63 17.12 -14.52
N ILE A 102 -16.31 17.10 -14.53
CA ILE A 102 -15.51 16.13 -13.79
C ILE A 102 -14.58 16.87 -12.84
N ILE A 103 -14.70 16.59 -11.55
CA ILE A 103 -13.84 17.16 -10.52
C ILE A 103 -12.80 16.13 -10.12
N GLY A 104 -11.52 16.52 -10.22
CA GLY A 104 -10.39 15.75 -9.68
C GLY A 104 -10.21 15.99 -8.18
N ILE A 105 -9.86 14.96 -7.45
CA ILE A 105 -9.49 15.03 -6.03
C ILE A 105 -8.15 14.33 -5.86
N ALA A 106 -7.13 15.07 -5.41
CA ALA A 106 -5.92 14.53 -4.83
C ALA A 106 -6.12 14.42 -3.32
N GLY A 107 -5.92 13.25 -2.76
CA GLY A 107 -6.13 13.01 -1.35
C GLY A 107 -5.13 12.04 -0.75
N ASN A 108 -4.60 12.36 0.44
CA ASN A 108 -3.62 11.53 1.15
C ASN A 108 -4.24 10.92 2.41
N GLN A 109 -4.17 9.60 2.51
CA GLN A 109 -4.57 8.84 3.72
C GLN A 109 -3.38 8.25 4.47
N GLY A 110 -2.15 8.61 4.10
CA GLY A 110 -0.92 8.09 4.70
C GLY A 110 -0.29 6.93 3.95
N SER A 111 -0.83 6.57 2.77
CA SER A 111 -0.21 5.56 1.89
C SER A 111 1.19 5.99 1.50
N PHE A 112 2.12 5.04 1.48
CA PHE A 112 3.51 5.31 1.14
C PHE A 112 4.11 4.21 0.27
N SER A 113 5.14 4.59 -0.50
CA SER A 113 6.01 3.65 -1.22
C SER A 113 7.32 3.47 -0.45
N ASN A 114 7.89 2.28 -0.52
CA ASN A 114 9.15 1.94 0.13
C ASN A 114 10.03 1.02 -0.71
N LEU A 115 11.32 1.11 -0.49
CA LEU A 115 12.31 0.11 -0.87
C LEU A 115 12.55 -0.77 0.35
N ALA A 116 12.11 -2.02 0.29
CA ALA A 116 12.36 -3.01 1.34
C ALA A 116 13.75 -3.61 1.17
N MET A 117 14.42 -3.89 2.28
CA MET A 117 15.78 -4.42 2.37
C MET A 117 15.77 -5.68 3.25
N ASN A 118 16.17 -6.81 2.70
CA ASN A 118 16.23 -8.06 3.45
C ASN A 118 17.34 -8.01 4.51
N SER A 119 16.95 -7.81 5.76
CA SER A 119 17.87 -7.68 6.90
C SER A 119 18.37 -9.01 7.44
N SER A 120 17.85 -10.13 6.91
CA SER A 120 18.27 -11.51 7.26
C SER A 120 18.24 -11.77 8.77
N CYS A 121 17.09 -11.56 9.44
CA CYS A 121 16.90 -11.91 10.84
C CYS A 121 17.32 -13.38 11.10
N PRO A 122 18.09 -13.69 12.14
CA PRO A 122 18.58 -15.04 12.40
C PRO A 122 17.50 -16.11 12.60
N THR A 123 16.27 -15.70 12.97
CA THR A 123 15.12 -16.60 13.15
C THR A 123 14.28 -16.74 11.88
N GLY A 124 14.54 -15.90 10.86
CA GLY A 124 13.85 -15.92 9.58
C GLY A 124 14.45 -16.90 8.58
N ILE A 125 13.77 -17.02 7.45
CA ILE A 125 14.22 -17.79 6.29
C ILE A 125 14.79 -16.86 5.20
N GLY A 126 15.37 -17.42 4.16
CA GLY A 126 15.83 -16.70 2.97
C GLY A 126 17.33 -16.47 2.92
N ASP A 127 17.74 -15.70 1.91
CA ASP A 127 19.14 -15.59 1.50
C ASP A 127 19.56 -14.15 1.15
N GLY A 128 19.09 -13.17 1.91
CA GLY A 128 19.45 -11.76 1.69
C GLY A 128 20.94 -11.49 1.72
N HIS A 129 21.38 -10.51 0.92
CA HIS A 129 22.79 -10.14 0.81
C HIS A 129 23.39 -9.75 2.16
N VAL A 130 24.60 -10.27 2.46
CA VAL A 130 25.24 -10.11 3.77
C VAL A 130 25.41 -8.64 4.21
N ALA A 131 25.60 -7.72 3.27
CA ALA A 131 25.73 -6.29 3.54
C ALA A 131 24.49 -5.70 4.22
N LEU A 132 23.30 -6.19 3.87
CA LEU A 132 22.04 -5.66 4.40
C LEU A 132 21.76 -6.05 5.87
N LYS A 133 22.58 -6.95 6.45
CA LYS A 133 22.57 -7.22 7.89
C LYS A 133 23.07 -6.03 8.71
N ASP A 134 23.95 -5.21 8.13
CA ASP A 134 24.51 -4.04 8.80
C ASP A 134 23.56 -2.84 8.67
N PRO A 135 23.07 -2.28 9.80
CA PRO A 135 22.23 -1.07 9.80
C PRO A 135 22.89 0.12 9.10
N ASN A 136 24.24 0.24 9.14
CA ASN A 136 24.94 1.33 8.47
C ASN A 136 24.81 1.26 6.95
N VAL A 137 24.77 0.07 6.38
CA VAL A 137 24.51 -0.12 4.94
C VAL A 137 23.08 0.27 4.61
N ARG A 138 22.09 -0.14 5.40
CA ARG A 138 20.68 0.26 5.21
C ARG A 138 20.49 1.76 5.36
N ARG A 139 21.18 2.39 6.32
CA ARG A 139 21.19 3.86 6.48
C ARG A 139 21.87 4.56 5.30
N ALA A 140 22.96 3.99 4.78
CA ALA A 140 23.62 4.53 3.59
C ALA A 140 22.68 4.51 2.38
N ILE A 141 21.94 3.43 2.15
CA ILE A 141 20.89 3.37 1.14
C ILE A 141 19.87 4.50 1.36
N ASN A 142 19.41 4.70 2.60
CA ASN A 142 18.46 5.78 2.92
C ASN A 142 18.99 7.18 2.57
N TRP A 143 20.27 7.48 2.86
CA TRP A 143 20.91 8.77 2.56
C TRP A 143 21.22 8.96 1.08
N SER A 144 21.31 7.89 0.29
CA SER A 144 21.60 7.97 -1.14
C SER A 144 20.39 8.36 -2.00
N LEU A 145 19.16 8.28 -1.48
CA LEU A 145 17.93 8.45 -2.26
C LEU A 145 17.44 9.89 -2.28
N ASP A 146 17.35 10.50 -3.47
CA ASP A 146 16.69 11.80 -3.67
C ASP A 146 15.16 11.62 -3.78
N ARG A 147 14.51 11.69 -2.65
CA ARG A 147 13.06 11.51 -2.53
C ARG A 147 12.27 12.63 -3.17
N GLN A 148 12.77 13.87 -3.09
CA GLN A 148 12.11 15.02 -3.71
C GLN A 148 12.11 14.88 -5.22
N LEU A 149 13.25 14.49 -5.81
CA LEU A 149 13.34 14.27 -7.26
C LEU A 149 12.35 13.17 -7.72
N MET A 150 12.20 12.11 -6.93
CA MET A 150 11.21 11.05 -7.25
C MET A 150 9.77 11.59 -7.18
N VAL A 151 9.41 12.38 -6.16
CA VAL A 151 8.10 13.03 -6.08
C VAL A 151 7.85 13.93 -7.30
N ASP A 152 8.82 14.77 -7.68
CA ASP A 152 8.68 15.70 -8.78
C ASP A 152 8.58 15.01 -10.15
N LYS A 153 9.31 13.90 -10.35
CA LYS A 153 9.42 13.24 -11.66
C LYS A 153 8.47 12.08 -11.87
N VAL A 154 8.18 11.30 -10.81
CA VAL A 154 7.32 10.13 -10.87
C VAL A 154 5.88 10.53 -10.54
N LEU A 155 5.68 11.30 -9.48
CA LEU A 155 4.35 11.69 -8.99
C LEU A 155 3.88 13.05 -9.51
N ASN A 156 4.70 13.75 -10.31
CA ASN A 156 4.39 15.12 -10.80
C ASN A 156 3.97 16.10 -9.69
N GLY A 157 4.52 15.93 -8.49
CA GLY A 157 4.20 16.73 -7.31
C GLY A 157 3.03 16.21 -6.46
N PHE A 158 2.28 15.18 -6.90
CA PHE A 158 1.18 14.59 -6.14
C PHE A 158 1.66 13.61 -5.08
N GLY A 159 2.31 14.17 -4.07
CA GLY A 159 2.86 13.42 -2.94
C GLY A 159 3.88 14.23 -2.16
N LYS A 160 4.53 13.59 -1.20
CA LYS A 160 5.56 14.22 -0.35
C LYS A 160 6.68 13.23 -0.05
N PRO A 161 7.95 13.67 0.00
CA PRO A 161 9.04 12.86 0.53
C PRO A 161 8.69 12.32 1.91
N ALA A 162 9.03 11.07 2.17
CA ALA A 162 8.77 10.46 3.46
C ALA A 162 9.93 9.59 3.92
N VAL A 163 10.07 9.46 5.24
CA VAL A 163 11.12 8.66 5.90
C VAL A 163 10.55 7.74 6.97
N SER A 164 9.24 7.74 7.15
CA SER A 164 8.55 7.03 8.23
C SER A 164 7.35 6.24 7.69
N ILE A 165 7.10 5.11 8.33
CA ILE A 165 5.94 4.23 8.10
C ILE A 165 4.67 4.72 8.82
N SER A 166 4.70 5.87 9.50
CA SER A 166 3.54 6.40 10.23
C SER A 166 2.45 6.87 9.27
N ALA A 167 1.18 6.63 9.65
CA ALA A 167 0.02 7.19 8.95
C ALA A 167 -0.18 8.64 9.34
N SER A 168 -0.24 9.55 8.36
CA SER A 168 -0.53 10.98 8.61
C SER A 168 -1.98 11.24 9.06
N ALA A 169 -2.85 10.23 9.05
CA ALA A 169 -4.26 10.36 9.41
C ALA A 169 -4.49 10.63 10.91
N ASN A 170 -3.52 10.31 11.76
CA ASN A 170 -3.56 10.60 13.20
C ASN A 170 -2.30 11.32 13.66
N PRO A 171 -2.34 12.66 13.82
CA PRO A 171 -1.18 13.45 14.19
C PRO A 171 -0.52 13.05 15.53
N ALA A 172 -1.28 12.45 16.46
CA ALA A 172 -0.75 11.99 17.74
C ALA A 172 0.29 10.86 17.59
N PHE A 173 0.17 10.09 16.53
CA PHE A 173 1.05 8.96 16.21
C PHE A 173 2.00 9.24 15.05
N ASP A 174 1.89 10.42 14.41
CA ASP A 174 2.80 10.77 13.32
C ASP A 174 4.22 10.97 13.84
N TYR A 175 5.19 10.36 13.16
CA TYR A 175 6.57 10.35 13.64
C TYR A 175 7.19 11.75 13.56
N GLN A 176 7.66 12.23 14.68
CA GLN A 176 8.47 13.45 14.76
C GLN A 176 9.91 13.11 14.38
N VAL A 177 10.25 13.30 13.11
CA VAL A 177 11.54 12.88 12.53
C VAL A 177 12.69 13.55 13.24
N ALA A 178 13.61 12.76 13.82
CA ALA A 178 14.81 13.28 14.45
C ALA A 178 15.78 13.89 13.40
N ALA A 179 16.57 14.89 13.80
CA ALA A 179 17.44 15.62 12.88
C ALA A 179 18.49 14.75 12.16
N ASP A 180 18.90 13.65 12.78
CA ASP A 180 19.83 12.66 12.21
C ASP A 180 19.14 11.57 11.37
N GLN A 181 17.80 11.62 11.24
CA GLN A 181 16.98 10.66 10.53
C GLN A 181 16.14 11.31 9.41
N THR A 182 16.44 12.54 9.03
CA THR A 182 15.73 13.24 7.96
C THR A 182 15.92 12.59 6.60
N TYR A 183 17.02 11.82 6.44
CA TYR A 183 17.40 11.15 5.19
C TYR A 183 17.23 12.04 3.96
N SER A 184 17.62 13.31 4.11
CA SER A 184 17.78 14.22 2.97
C SER A 184 18.89 13.65 2.05
N TYR A 185 18.75 13.88 0.76
CA TYR A 185 19.72 13.37 -0.21
C TYR A 185 21.16 13.86 0.12
N ASP A 186 21.99 12.91 0.55
CA ASP A 186 23.41 13.14 0.90
C ASP A 186 24.26 11.92 0.51
N PRO A 187 24.65 11.82 -0.75
CA PRO A 187 25.48 10.69 -1.23
C PRO A 187 26.89 10.68 -0.62
N ALA A 188 27.39 11.83 -0.12
CA ALA A 188 28.69 11.85 0.56
C ALA A 188 28.60 11.15 1.92
N ARG A 189 27.55 11.42 2.68
CA ARG A 189 27.25 10.72 3.93
C ARG A 189 26.98 9.22 3.70
N ALA A 190 26.26 8.88 2.64
CA ALA A 190 26.04 7.49 2.25
C ALA A 190 27.35 6.75 2.02
N LYS A 191 28.28 7.34 1.24
CA LYS A 191 29.61 6.78 1.00
C LYS A 191 30.41 6.61 2.30
N ALA A 192 30.39 7.60 3.19
CA ALA A 192 31.08 7.53 4.49
C ALA A 192 30.56 6.34 5.33
N LEU A 193 29.25 6.15 5.41
CA LEU A 193 28.65 5.01 6.13
C LEU A 193 29.04 3.66 5.55
N LEU A 194 29.13 3.56 4.21
CA LEU A 194 29.62 2.34 3.54
C LEU A 194 31.10 2.09 3.84
N ASP A 195 31.93 3.16 3.85
CA ASP A 195 33.34 3.07 4.20
C ASP A 195 33.54 2.60 5.67
N GLU A 196 32.74 3.14 6.60
CA GLU A 196 32.72 2.74 8.02
C GLU A 196 32.28 1.28 8.19
N ALA A 197 31.31 0.82 7.39
CA ALA A 197 30.89 -0.57 7.35
C ALA A 197 31.91 -1.52 6.68
N GLY A 198 32.99 -0.96 6.14
CA GLY A 198 34.09 -1.71 5.51
C GLY A 198 33.86 -2.05 4.05
N TRP A 199 32.79 -1.53 3.42
CA TRP A 199 32.53 -1.69 1.99
C TRP A 199 33.26 -0.62 1.20
N LYS A 200 34.26 -1.02 0.38
CA LYS A 200 35.11 -0.12 -0.40
C LYS A 200 35.30 -0.66 -1.81
N ASP A 201 35.45 0.20 -2.79
CA ASP A 201 35.84 -0.19 -4.14
C ASP A 201 37.35 -0.46 -4.12
N THR A 202 37.74 -1.74 -4.00
CA THR A 202 39.13 -2.14 -3.85
C THR A 202 39.80 -2.46 -5.18
N ASN A 203 39.03 -2.72 -6.23
CA ASN A 203 39.50 -3.08 -7.57
C ASN A 203 39.37 -1.94 -8.60
N GLY A 204 38.63 -0.85 -8.26
CA GLY A 204 38.48 0.34 -9.10
C GLY A 204 37.44 0.19 -10.22
N ASP A 205 36.49 -0.76 -10.10
CA ASP A 205 35.45 -1.00 -11.10
C ASP A 205 34.16 -0.16 -10.85
N GLY A 206 34.14 0.59 -9.76
CA GLY A 206 33.01 1.44 -9.36
C GLY A 206 31.97 0.73 -8.48
N VAL A 207 32.17 -0.56 -8.18
CA VAL A 207 31.33 -1.33 -7.24
C VAL A 207 32.13 -1.58 -5.96
N ARG A 208 31.47 -1.38 -4.82
CA ARG A 208 32.11 -1.63 -3.52
C ARG A 208 32.18 -3.12 -3.25
N ASP A 209 33.23 -3.55 -2.57
CA ASP A 209 33.41 -4.91 -2.13
C ASP A 209 33.93 -4.99 -0.68
N LYS A 210 33.74 -6.16 -0.06
CA LYS A 210 34.25 -6.48 1.26
C LYS A 210 34.52 -7.99 1.36
N ASP A 211 35.73 -8.37 1.80
CA ASP A 211 36.12 -9.77 1.98
C ASP A 211 35.89 -10.64 0.73
N GLY A 212 36.03 -10.05 -0.47
CA GLY A 212 35.84 -10.72 -1.75
C GLY A 212 34.39 -10.85 -2.20
N VAL A 213 33.42 -10.19 -1.48
CA VAL A 213 32.02 -10.13 -1.84
C VAL A 213 31.73 -8.75 -2.43
N GLU A 214 31.19 -8.68 -3.65
CA GLU A 214 30.74 -7.44 -4.27
C GLU A 214 29.43 -6.95 -3.62
N LEU A 215 29.28 -5.64 -3.47
CA LEU A 215 28.02 -5.02 -3.05
C LEU A 215 27.09 -4.89 -4.26
N LYS A 216 26.61 -6.03 -4.73
CA LYS A 216 25.67 -6.16 -5.84
C LYS A 216 24.41 -6.84 -5.38
N LEU A 217 23.30 -6.09 -5.41
CA LEU A 217 22.02 -6.46 -4.83
C LEU A 217 21.02 -6.91 -5.90
N ARG A 218 20.31 -8.00 -5.65
CA ARG A 218 19.12 -8.38 -6.41
C ARG A 218 18.02 -7.39 -6.08
N TYR A 219 17.52 -6.68 -7.08
CA TYR A 219 16.44 -5.73 -6.90
C TYR A 219 15.22 -6.16 -7.70
N PHE A 220 14.14 -6.46 -7.00
CA PHE A 220 12.90 -6.93 -7.60
C PHE A 220 11.85 -5.82 -7.60
N ASP A 221 11.29 -5.60 -8.78
CA ASP A 221 10.35 -4.54 -9.04
C ASP A 221 8.99 -5.12 -9.44
N ARG A 222 7.92 -4.35 -9.23
CA ARG A 222 6.58 -4.73 -9.66
C ARG A 222 6.28 -4.16 -11.03
N SER A 223 5.57 -4.95 -11.87
CA SER A 223 5.09 -4.50 -13.19
C SER A 223 3.87 -3.57 -13.12
N ILE A 224 3.33 -3.29 -11.91
CA ILE A 224 2.08 -2.54 -11.70
C ILE A 224 2.37 -1.15 -11.12
N GLY A 225 1.63 -0.14 -11.65
CA GLY A 225 1.64 1.23 -11.13
C GLY A 225 2.97 1.94 -11.33
N GLY A 226 3.17 3.08 -10.69
CA GLY A 226 4.39 3.89 -10.78
C GLY A 226 5.65 3.24 -10.15
N ALA A 227 5.62 1.97 -9.74
CA ALA A 227 6.79 1.28 -9.20
C ALA A 227 7.90 1.21 -10.23
N SER A 228 7.60 0.77 -11.47
CA SER A 228 8.57 0.69 -12.56
C SER A 228 9.18 2.05 -12.94
N ASP A 229 8.44 3.16 -12.75
CA ASP A 229 8.94 4.50 -13.01
C ASP A 229 9.92 4.99 -11.94
N THR A 230 9.88 4.41 -10.74
CA THR A 230 10.78 4.74 -9.61
C THR A 230 12.12 4.00 -9.71
N THR A 231 12.13 2.79 -10.25
CA THR A 231 13.28 1.90 -10.31
C THR A 231 14.53 2.51 -10.99
N PRO A 232 14.44 3.24 -12.13
CA PRO A 232 15.61 3.87 -12.74
C PRO A 232 16.27 4.92 -11.83
N PHE A 233 15.50 5.65 -11.03
CA PHE A 233 16.02 6.62 -10.07
C PHE A 233 16.75 5.90 -8.94
N ILE A 234 16.15 4.89 -8.32
CA ILE A 234 16.75 4.12 -7.22
C ILE A 234 18.06 3.49 -7.67
N THR A 235 18.08 2.80 -8.83
CA THR A 235 19.29 2.15 -9.35
C THR A 235 20.39 3.17 -9.66
N GLY A 236 20.04 4.35 -10.17
CA GLY A 236 20.98 5.44 -10.40
C GLY A 236 21.61 5.93 -9.11
N PHE A 237 20.80 6.23 -8.09
CA PHE A 237 21.30 6.68 -6.78
C PHE A 237 22.17 5.65 -6.08
N LEU A 238 21.81 4.37 -6.13
CA LEU A 238 22.61 3.29 -5.57
C LEU A 238 23.96 3.16 -6.26
N LYS A 239 23.97 3.24 -7.61
CA LYS A 239 25.19 3.21 -8.40
C LYS A 239 26.12 4.37 -8.05
N ASP A 240 25.61 5.58 -7.83
CA ASP A 240 26.39 6.77 -7.50
C ASP A 240 27.16 6.63 -6.17
N VAL A 241 26.72 5.74 -5.30
CA VAL A 241 27.42 5.43 -4.03
C VAL A 241 28.18 4.11 -4.05
N GLY A 242 28.26 3.44 -5.22
CA GLY A 242 29.03 2.21 -5.42
C GLY A 242 28.26 0.93 -5.07
N ILE A 243 26.94 0.96 -5.10
CA ILE A 243 26.07 -0.23 -4.94
C ILE A 243 25.53 -0.63 -6.32
N ALA A 244 25.92 -1.80 -6.81
CA ALA A 244 25.37 -2.35 -8.04
C ALA A 244 24.01 -3.03 -7.80
N THR A 245 23.16 -3.07 -8.81
CA THR A 245 21.86 -3.75 -8.75
C THR A 245 21.65 -4.66 -9.95
N ASP A 246 21.06 -5.84 -9.70
CA ASP A 246 20.53 -6.74 -10.73
C ASP A 246 18.99 -6.66 -10.67
N VAL A 247 18.39 -5.91 -11.60
CA VAL A 247 16.96 -5.62 -11.59
C VAL A 247 16.17 -6.68 -12.33
N LYS A 248 15.10 -7.18 -11.71
CA LYS A 248 14.10 -8.05 -12.36
C LYS A 248 12.71 -7.56 -12.01
N THR A 249 11.83 -7.53 -13.02
CA THR A 249 10.43 -7.12 -12.86
C THR A 249 9.53 -8.35 -12.81
N PHE A 250 8.61 -8.36 -11.85
CA PHE A 250 7.66 -9.44 -11.62
C PHE A 250 6.23 -8.89 -11.56
N ASP A 251 5.26 -9.73 -11.90
CA ASP A 251 3.88 -9.50 -11.48
C ASP A 251 3.76 -9.62 -9.94
N GLU A 252 2.65 -9.09 -9.40
CA GLU A 252 2.47 -8.99 -7.95
C GLU A 252 2.43 -10.37 -7.28
N ASP A 253 1.81 -11.37 -7.90
CA ASP A 253 1.69 -12.72 -7.37
C ASP A 253 3.06 -13.42 -7.31
N SER A 254 3.84 -13.29 -8.37
CA SER A 254 5.20 -13.82 -8.44
C SER A 254 6.11 -13.17 -7.42
N LEU A 255 6.02 -11.85 -7.26
CA LEU A 255 6.80 -11.12 -6.26
C LEU A 255 6.36 -11.51 -4.84
N GLY A 256 5.06 -11.66 -4.57
CA GLY A 256 4.53 -12.14 -3.30
C GLY A 256 5.06 -13.54 -2.93
N ALA A 257 5.18 -14.45 -3.91
CA ALA A 257 5.76 -15.77 -3.70
C ALA A 257 7.26 -15.73 -3.35
N ILE A 258 8.00 -14.77 -3.92
CA ILE A 258 9.43 -14.51 -3.60
C ILE A 258 9.55 -13.94 -2.18
N GLN A 259 8.70 -12.97 -1.83
CA GLN A 259 8.66 -12.36 -0.50
C GLN A 259 8.39 -13.40 0.59
N ALA A 260 7.42 -14.29 0.36
CA ALA A 260 7.09 -15.37 1.31
C ALA A 260 8.27 -16.29 1.61
N LYS A 261 9.22 -16.42 0.66
CA LYS A 261 10.45 -17.20 0.82
C LYS A 261 11.64 -16.37 1.30
N SER A 262 11.51 -15.05 1.35
CA SER A 262 12.59 -14.09 1.62
C SER A 262 13.82 -14.25 0.68
N GLU A 263 13.59 -14.63 -0.58
CA GLU A 263 14.62 -14.86 -1.60
C GLU A 263 14.91 -13.60 -2.42
N PHE A 264 15.21 -12.49 -1.77
CA PHE A 264 15.47 -11.18 -2.38
C PHE A 264 16.50 -10.40 -1.55
N ASP A 265 17.07 -9.33 -2.13
CA ASP A 265 17.85 -8.34 -1.39
C ASP A 265 17.08 -7.04 -1.22
N LEU A 266 16.56 -6.50 -2.33
CA LEU A 266 15.72 -5.30 -2.38
C LEU A 266 14.45 -5.58 -3.16
N TYR A 267 13.35 -4.93 -2.78
CA TYR A 267 12.17 -4.81 -3.64
C TYR A 267 11.36 -3.54 -3.34
N THR A 268 10.65 -3.05 -4.36
CA THR A 268 9.74 -1.90 -4.20
C THR A 268 8.34 -2.38 -3.84
N TRP A 269 7.77 -1.77 -2.80
CA TRP A 269 6.41 -2.06 -2.31
C TRP A 269 5.70 -0.78 -1.88
N GLY A 270 4.48 -0.93 -1.36
CA GLY A 270 3.72 0.15 -0.78
C GLY A 270 2.74 -0.34 0.27
N TRP A 271 2.40 0.53 1.18
CA TRP A 271 1.47 0.27 2.28
C TRP A 271 0.45 1.38 2.42
N SER A 272 -0.75 1.01 2.86
CA SER A 272 -1.81 1.93 3.26
C SER A 272 -2.13 1.72 4.74
N PRO A 273 -1.37 2.36 5.65
CA PRO A 273 -1.52 2.15 7.08
C PRO A 273 -2.87 2.69 7.58
N TYR A 274 -3.44 2.02 8.57
CA TYR A 274 -4.63 2.50 9.27
C TYR A 274 -4.33 3.70 10.17
N ALA A 275 -5.37 4.44 10.58
CA ALA A 275 -5.24 5.58 11.50
C ALA A 275 -4.65 5.19 12.87
N ASP A 276 -4.95 3.99 13.38
CA ASP A 276 -4.23 3.40 14.51
C ASP A 276 -2.98 2.65 14.00
N PRO A 277 -1.79 2.96 14.53
CA PRO A 277 -0.53 2.42 14.04
C PRO A 277 -0.30 0.95 14.41
N ASP A 278 -1.08 0.35 15.33
CA ASP A 278 -0.85 -1.00 15.84
C ASP A 278 -0.71 -2.05 14.73
N ASN A 279 -1.57 -1.98 13.73
CA ASN A 279 -1.52 -2.90 12.58
C ASN A 279 -0.18 -2.82 11.84
N MET A 280 0.27 -1.60 11.49
CA MET A 280 1.53 -1.40 10.78
C MET A 280 2.73 -1.77 11.64
N LEU A 281 2.73 -1.39 12.93
CA LEU A 281 3.81 -1.70 13.84
C LEU A 281 3.94 -3.20 14.14
N SER A 282 2.84 -3.95 14.17
CA SER A 282 2.83 -5.39 14.39
C SER A 282 3.58 -6.15 13.30
N ASN A 283 3.54 -5.64 12.06
CA ASN A 283 4.18 -6.28 10.91
C ASN A 283 5.71 -6.35 11.03
N PHE A 284 6.33 -5.47 11.84
CA PHE A 284 7.78 -5.43 12.00
C PHE A 284 8.29 -6.05 13.32
N THR A 285 7.42 -6.75 14.04
CA THR A 285 7.87 -7.56 15.18
C THR A 285 8.64 -8.80 14.71
N THR A 286 9.55 -9.30 15.55
CA THR A 286 10.26 -10.56 15.28
C THR A 286 9.29 -11.73 15.11
N ALA A 287 8.14 -11.71 15.78
CA ALA A 287 7.10 -12.73 15.65
C ALA A 287 6.43 -12.78 14.27
N ALA A 288 6.51 -11.69 13.49
CA ALA A 288 5.95 -11.59 12.15
C ALA A 288 6.96 -11.97 11.05
N VAL A 289 8.21 -12.29 11.41
CA VAL A 289 9.26 -12.74 10.46
C VAL A 289 8.85 -14.06 9.82
N PRO A 290 8.97 -14.20 8.48
CA PRO A 290 8.72 -15.48 7.80
C PRO A 290 9.63 -16.58 8.34
N THR A 291 9.03 -17.70 8.80
CA THR A 291 9.75 -18.90 9.26
C THR A 291 9.39 -20.13 8.45
N ASP A 292 8.32 -20.05 7.66
CA ASP A 292 7.84 -21.10 6.76
C ASP A 292 7.49 -20.48 5.39
N PRO A 293 8.15 -20.90 4.32
CA PRO A 293 7.95 -20.32 2.98
C PRO A 293 6.57 -20.61 2.39
N THR A 294 5.80 -21.55 2.99
CA THR A 294 4.45 -21.88 2.54
C THR A 294 3.39 -20.98 3.18
N VAL A 295 3.73 -20.33 4.29
CA VAL A 295 2.83 -19.44 5.04
C VAL A 295 3.21 -17.98 4.80
N GLY A 296 4.51 -17.68 4.65
CA GLY A 296 5.04 -16.33 4.59
C GLY A 296 4.98 -15.61 5.94
N GLY A 297 5.14 -14.30 5.93
CA GLY A 297 5.04 -13.43 7.11
C GLY A 297 4.89 -11.98 6.69
N TYR A 298 4.36 -11.16 7.58
CA TYR A 298 4.15 -9.73 7.29
C TYR A 298 5.43 -8.89 7.47
N ASN A 299 6.45 -9.42 8.19
CA ASN A 299 7.76 -8.78 8.31
C ASN A 299 8.58 -9.07 7.06
N ASP A 300 8.18 -8.46 5.98
CA ASP A 300 8.66 -8.68 4.63
C ASP A 300 10.10 -8.15 4.40
N GLY A 301 10.66 -7.37 5.32
CA GLY A 301 12.08 -7.01 5.36
C GLY A 301 12.95 -7.99 6.13
N ASN A 302 12.37 -9.07 6.66
CA ASN A 302 13.07 -10.11 7.42
C ASN A 302 13.96 -9.51 8.55
N TRP A 303 13.38 -8.58 9.31
CA TRP A 303 14.05 -7.77 10.33
C TRP A 303 13.64 -8.18 11.73
N CYS A 304 14.57 -8.11 12.68
CA CYS A 304 14.29 -8.35 14.08
C CYS A 304 15.07 -7.37 14.97
N ASN A 305 14.37 -6.87 16.00
CA ASN A 305 14.94 -5.95 16.99
C ASN A 305 14.23 -6.14 18.32
N ALA A 306 14.97 -6.59 19.35
CA ALA A 306 14.42 -6.92 20.66
C ALA A 306 13.86 -5.70 21.41
N GLU A 307 14.42 -4.49 21.21
CA GLU A 307 13.91 -3.26 21.83
C GLU A 307 12.58 -2.86 21.20
N TYR A 308 12.47 -2.98 19.87
CA TYR A 308 11.23 -2.76 19.15
C TYR A 308 10.13 -3.72 19.61
N ASP A 309 10.44 -5.01 19.73
CA ASP A 309 9.49 -6.04 20.21
C ASP A 309 9.00 -5.73 21.63
N ALA A 310 9.90 -5.31 22.52
CA ALA A 310 9.57 -4.96 23.89
C ALA A 310 8.66 -3.72 23.97
N LEU A 311 8.89 -2.72 23.13
CA LEU A 311 8.04 -1.52 23.02
C LEU A 311 6.69 -1.87 22.43
N TYR A 312 6.63 -2.70 21.37
CA TYR A 312 5.39 -3.16 20.77
C TYR A 312 4.50 -3.87 21.80
N ALA A 313 5.06 -4.80 22.58
CA ALA A 313 4.31 -5.53 23.60
C ALA A 313 3.73 -4.59 24.68
N LYS A 314 4.40 -3.49 25.01
CA LYS A 314 3.95 -2.50 25.99
C LYS A 314 2.87 -1.57 25.40
N GLN A 315 3.10 -0.98 24.20
CA GLN A 315 2.17 -0.05 23.60
C GLN A 315 0.81 -0.69 23.31
N LYS A 316 0.78 -1.98 22.96
CA LYS A 316 -0.44 -2.73 22.64
C LYS A 316 -1.43 -2.79 23.81
N VAL A 317 -0.98 -2.71 25.05
CA VAL A 317 -1.80 -2.78 26.26
C VAL A 317 -1.86 -1.48 27.05
N GLU A 318 -1.18 -0.42 26.58
CA GLU A 318 -1.18 0.89 27.25
C GLU A 318 -2.48 1.63 26.96
N LEU A 319 -3.17 2.03 28.02
CA LEU A 319 -4.44 2.75 27.96
C LEU A 319 -4.28 4.26 28.05
N ASP A 320 -3.14 4.76 28.58
CA ASP A 320 -2.83 6.17 28.59
C ASP A 320 -2.36 6.60 27.19
N PRO A 321 -3.12 7.46 26.47
CA PRO A 321 -2.81 7.80 25.09
C PRO A 321 -1.48 8.55 24.94
N VAL A 322 -1.04 9.31 25.95
CA VAL A 322 0.24 10.05 25.91
C VAL A 322 1.41 9.07 26.00
N LYS A 323 1.36 8.16 26.97
CA LYS A 323 2.40 7.13 27.13
C LYS A 323 2.47 6.20 25.93
N ARG A 324 1.30 5.85 25.37
CA ARG A 324 1.24 5.04 24.15
C ARG A 324 1.89 5.77 22.98
N ALA A 325 1.57 7.05 22.79
CA ALA A 325 2.19 7.87 21.75
C ALA A 325 3.71 7.94 21.91
N ASP A 326 4.22 8.14 23.12
CA ASP A 326 5.68 8.16 23.40
C ASP A 326 6.37 6.84 23.02
N MET A 327 5.75 5.70 23.35
CA MET A 327 6.29 4.39 22.95
C MET A 327 6.31 4.23 21.43
N ILE A 328 5.26 4.66 20.75
CA ILE A 328 5.16 4.62 19.28
C ILE A 328 6.23 5.52 18.64
N GLN A 329 6.49 6.72 19.18
CA GLN A 329 7.60 7.57 18.73
C GLN A 329 8.97 6.87 18.85
N GLN A 330 9.21 6.17 19.97
CA GLN A 330 10.44 5.39 20.17
C GLN A 330 10.54 4.25 19.14
N MET A 331 9.45 3.54 18.86
CA MET A 331 9.41 2.48 17.85
C MET A 331 9.72 3.03 16.45
N HIS A 332 9.14 4.16 16.07
CA HIS A 332 9.46 4.83 14.81
C HIS A 332 10.93 5.25 14.71
N LYS A 333 11.50 5.72 15.83
CA LYS A 333 12.92 6.10 15.91
C LYS A 333 13.83 4.90 15.69
N ILE A 334 13.54 3.76 16.33
CA ILE A 334 14.28 2.50 16.12
C ILE A 334 14.15 2.07 14.66
N PHE A 335 12.94 2.05 14.13
CA PHE A 335 12.67 1.66 12.75
C PHE A 335 13.41 2.55 11.73
N ALA A 336 13.43 3.86 11.94
CA ALA A 336 14.14 4.78 11.05
C ALA A 336 15.66 4.59 11.07
N ASN A 337 16.24 4.15 12.21
CA ASN A 337 17.68 3.91 12.33
C ASN A 337 18.13 2.54 11.83
N ASP A 338 17.33 1.53 12.09
CA ASP A 338 17.73 0.12 11.97
C ASP A 338 16.75 -0.70 11.12
N GLY A 339 15.60 -0.14 10.78
CA GLY A 339 14.54 -0.85 10.10
C GLY A 339 14.88 -1.28 8.66
N PRO A 340 14.05 -2.16 8.11
CA PRO A 340 14.31 -2.79 6.82
C PRO A 340 13.82 -1.95 5.64
N TYR A 341 13.33 -0.73 5.84
CA TYR A 341 12.78 0.10 4.78
C TYR A 341 13.55 1.40 4.57
N ALA A 342 13.75 1.73 3.30
CA ALA A 342 13.85 3.11 2.89
C ALA A 342 12.47 3.55 2.38
N VAL A 343 11.73 4.27 3.23
CA VAL A 343 10.48 4.89 2.81
C VAL A 343 10.81 5.99 1.82
N LEU A 344 10.12 6.01 0.68
CA LEU A 344 10.43 6.89 -0.45
C LEU A 344 9.58 8.16 -0.40
N TYR A 345 8.28 7.99 -0.45
CA TYR A 345 7.32 9.09 -0.45
C TYR A 345 5.93 8.60 0.01
N LYS A 346 5.15 9.53 0.51
CA LYS A 346 3.69 9.39 0.62
C LYS A 346 3.08 9.95 -0.66
N TYR A 347 2.18 9.19 -1.28
CA TYR A 347 1.54 9.58 -2.53
C TYR A 347 0.07 9.91 -2.32
N ASP A 348 -0.44 10.81 -3.13
CA ASP A 348 -1.85 11.15 -3.13
C ASP A 348 -2.63 10.17 -4.01
N ASN A 349 -3.80 9.75 -3.56
CA ASN A 349 -4.76 9.05 -4.38
C ASN A 349 -5.41 10.07 -5.32
N LEU A 350 -5.27 9.86 -6.62
CA LEU A 350 -5.82 10.73 -7.65
C LEU A 350 -7.15 10.14 -8.11
N GLN A 351 -8.23 10.79 -7.73
CA GLN A 351 -9.59 10.33 -7.97
C GLN A 351 -10.39 11.38 -8.75
N ALA A 352 -11.50 10.98 -9.35
CA ALA A 352 -12.39 11.92 -9.98
C ALA A 352 -13.86 11.49 -9.85
N PHE A 353 -14.76 12.47 -9.90
CA PHE A 353 -16.20 12.21 -9.92
C PHE A 353 -16.95 13.21 -10.80
N ARG A 354 -18.15 12.82 -11.24
CA ARG A 354 -19.05 13.66 -12.03
C ARG A 354 -19.83 14.62 -11.13
N SER A 355 -19.49 15.90 -11.21
CA SER A 355 -20.11 16.98 -10.45
C SER A 355 -21.47 17.43 -11.04
N ASP A 356 -21.82 17.01 -12.23
CA ASP A 356 -23.11 17.27 -12.85
C ASP A 356 -24.20 16.24 -12.48
N ARG A 357 -23.83 15.17 -11.77
CA ARG A 357 -24.76 14.09 -11.39
C ARG A 357 -24.90 13.93 -9.89
N TRP A 358 -23.80 14.06 -9.15
CA TRP A 358 -23.74 13.76 -7.73
C TRP A 358 -23.04 14.86 -6.94
N GLN A 359 -23.49 15.06 -5.70
CA GLN A 359 -22.89 15.96 -4.72
C GLN A 359 -22.68 15.27 -3.37
N ASN A 360 -21.91 15.90 -2.47
CA ASN A 360 -21.64 15.43 -1.11
C ASN A 360 -20.77 14.18 -1.02
N PHE A 361 -19.83 13.99 -1.95
CA PHE A 361 -18.77 13.00 -1.75
C PHE A 361 -17.93 13.31 -0.52
N VAL A 362 -17.86 12.37 0.42
CA VAL A 362 -17.17 12.56 1.70
C VAL A 362 -15.71 12.12 1.60
N ARG A 363 -14.82 13.04 1.94
CA ARG A 363 -13.37 12.77 2.03
C ARG A 363 -12.97 12.28 3.42
N GLN A 364 -11.97 11.42 3.53
CA GLN A 364 -11.45 10.90 4.79
C GLN A 364 -9.91 10.84 4.79
N PRO A 365 -9.22 11.62 5.64
CA PRO A 365 -9.74 12.68 6.51
C PRO A 365 -10.45 13.79 5.75
N ALA A 366 -11.36 14.52 6.43
CA ALA A 366 -12.07 15.63 5.82
C ALA A 366 -11.08 16.65 5.23
N GLU A 367 -11.44 17.25 4.09
CA GLU A 367 -10.71 18.27 3.34
C GLU A 367 -9.42 17.79 2.64
N VAL A 368 -8.65 16.87 3.24
CA VAL A 368 -7.32 16.48 2.74
C VAL A 368 -7.22 15.02 2.28
N GLY A 369 -8.13 14.15 2.74
CA GLY A 369 -8.12 12.72 2.39
C GLY A 369 -8.75 12.44 1.02
N PRO A 370 -8.62 11.20 0.54
CA PRO A 370 -9.36 10.70 -0.62
C PRO A 370 -10.84 10.45 -0.29
N ILE A 371 -11.64 10.19 -1.32
CA ILE A 371 -12.96 9.59 -1.16
C ILE A 371 -12.75 8.08 -1.01
N MET A 372 -13.30 7.48 0.04
CA MET A 372 -13.09 6.08 0.38
C MET A 372 -14.09 5.17 -0.35
N PHE A 373 -14.00 5.13 -1.69
CA PHE A 373 -14.99 4.45 -2.54
C PHE A 373 -15.19 2.97 -2.21
N THR A 374 -14.13 2.23 -1.92
CA THR A 374 -14.20 0.77 -1.74
C THR A 374 -14.01 0.32 -0.30
N GLN A 375 -13.65 1.22 0.61
CA GLN A 375 -13.22 0.87 1.97
C GLN A 375 -14.28 1.10 3.04
N THR A 376 -15.27 1.97 2.78
CA THR A 376 -16.33 2.28 3.72
C THR A 376 -17.63 2.71 3.03
N SER A 377 -18.75 2.33 3.62
CA SER A 377 -20.07 2.79 3.18
C SER A 377 -20.38 4.26 3.56
N THR A 378 -19.59 4.87 4.45
CA THR A 378 -19.84 6.23 4.95
C THR A 378 -19.85 7.26 3.84
N GLY A 379 -19.01 7.10 2.82
CA GLY A 379 -18.95 8.00 1.66
C GLY A 379 -20.23 8.07 0.83
N TYR A 380 -21.13 7.09 0.99
CA TYR A 380 -22.35 6.98 0.19
C TYR A 380 -23.62 7.38 0.94
N LEU A 381 -23.58 7.51 2.26
CA LEU A 381 -24.75 7.83 3.08
C LEU A 381 -25.25 9.27 2.89
N ASP A 382 -24.33 10.17 2.54
CA ASP A 382 -24.62 11.59 2.34
C ASP A 382 -24.60 11.99 0.86
N LEU A 383 -24.32 11.05 -0.04
CA LEU A 383 -24.32 11.30 -1.47
C LEU A 383 -25.72 11.55 -1.99
N GLU A 384 -25.91 12.65 -2.73
CA GLU A 384 -27.21 13.08 -3.24
C GLU A 384 -27.15 13.31 -4.76
N PRO A 385 -28.18 12.92 -5.52
CA PRO A 385 -28.28 13.25 -6.92
C PRO A 385 -28.53 14.74 -7.11
N ILE A 386 -27.94 15.34 -8.14
CA ILE A 386 -28.17 16.73 -8.54
C ILE A 386 -29.47 16.80 -9.35
N SER A 387 -30.44 17.57 -8.87
CA SER A 387 -31.71 17.78 -9.55
C SER A 387 -31.52 18.52 -10.88
N GLY A 388 -31.86 17.87 -12.01
CA GLY A 388 -31.74 18.46 -13.35
C GLY A 388 -30.46 18.09 -14.12
N GLY A 389 -29.66 17.17 -13.62
CA GLY A 389 -28.49 16.62 -14.35
C GLY A 389 -28.89 15.93 -15.65
N SER A 390 -28.07 15.99 -16.69
CA SER A 390 -28.31 15.55 -18.07
C SER A 390 -28.34 14.04 -18.30
N GLY A 391 -28.95 13.28 -17.39
CA GLY A 391 -29.27 11.86 -17.54
C GLY A 391 -30.78 11.68 -17.62
N GLY A 392 -31.27 11.21 -18.74
CA GLY A 392 -32.68 11.16 -19.16
C GLY A 392 -33.68 10.86 -18.06
N GLY A 393 -34.67 11.72 -17.93
CA GLY A 393 -36.04 11.61 -17.43
C GLY A 393 -36.34 10.63 -16.28
N GLY A 394 -35.64 10.73 -15.16
CA GLY A 394 -35.93 10.03 -13.91
C GLY A 394 -34.84 10.36 -12.90
N THR A 395 -35.16 10.42 -11.62
CA THR A 395 -34.13 10.48 -10.57
C THR A 395 -33.26 9.24 -10.70
N ASN A 396 -32.06 9.43 -11.29
CA ASN A 396 -31.11 8.30 -11.45
C ASN A 396 -30.44 8.09 -10.09
N THR A 397 -30.92 7.10 -9.36
CA THR A 397 -30.43 6.73 -8.02
C THR A 397 -29.36 5.62 -8.08
N ILE A 398 -28.80 5.40 -9.27
CA ILE A 398 -27.73 4.41 -9.51
C ILE A 398 -26.41 5.15 -9.59
N VAL A 399 -25.46 4.75 -8.73
CA VAL A 399 -24.07 5.20 -8.79
C VAL A 399 -23.18 4.09 -9.34
N VAL A 400 -22.38 4.41 -10.34
CA VAL A 400 -21.41 3.49 -10.94
C VAL A 400 -20.00 3.99 -10.73
N ILE A 401 -19.18 3.20 -10.04
CA ILE A 401 -17.81 3.53 -9.68
C ILE A 401 -16.85 2.61 -10.41
N GLY A 402 -15.88 3.21 -11.10
CA GLY A 402 -14.73 2.49 -11.64
C GLY A 402 -13.70 2.24 -10.54
N VAL A 403 -13.26 1.00 -10.42
CA VAL A 403 -12.26 0.56 -9.46
C VAL A 403 -11.11 -0.04 -10.25
N ALA A 404 -9.88 0.43 -10.00
CA ALA A 404 -8.70 -0.21 -10.55
C ALA A 404 -8.60 -1.65 -10.03
N LEU A 405 -8.15 -2.57 -10.88
CA LEU A 405 -7.72 -3.90 -10.44
C LEU A 405 -6.42 -3.76 -9.61
N VAL A 406 -6.50 -3.05 -8.49
CA VAL A 406 -5.51 -3.22 -7.43
C VAL A 406 -5.86 -4.55 -6.79
N VAL A 407 -5.24 -5.60 -7.32
CA VAL A 407 -5.42 -6.94 -6.80
C VAL A 407 -4.93 -6.91 -5.35
N ALA A 408 -5.85 -7.00 -4.44
CA ALA A 408 -5.56 -7.45 -3.08
C ALA A 408 -5.13 -8.94 -3.19
N GLY A 409 -4.04 -9.18 -3.90
CA GLY A 409 -3.57 -10.51 -4.33
C GLY A 409 -3.05 -11.38 -3.22
N ALA A 410 -2.81 -10.84 -2.04
CA ALA A 410 -2.22 -11.61 -0.93
C ALA A 410 -3.16 -12.69 -0.36
N VAL A 411 -4.49 -12.57 -0.53
CA VAL A 411 -5.45 -13.55 0.01
C VAL A 411 -5.97 -14.53 -1.06
N PHE A 412 -6.01 -14.10 -2.32
CA PHE A 412 -6.63 -14.91 -3.40
C PHE A 412 -5.70 -15.96 -4.03
N THR A 413 -4.39 -15.74 -4.03
CA THR A 413 -3.41 -16.64 -4.70
C THR A 413 -3.11 -17.91 -3.93
N LEU A 414 -3.19 -17.90 -2.62
CA LEU A 414 -3.10 -19.14 -1.82
C LEU A 414 -4.23 -20.13 -2.14
N VAL A 415 -5.39 -19.61 -2.57
CA VAL A 415 -6.55 -20.43 -2.93
C VAL A 415 -6.41 -21.05 -4.33
N ARG A 416 -5.84 -20.32 -5.30
CA ARG A 416 -5.75 -20.79 -6.68
C ARG A 416 -4.62 -21.81 -6.91
N SER A 417 -3.49 -21.66 -6.23
CA SER A 417 -2.39 -22.65 -6.28
C SER A 417 -2.79 -23.99 -5.66
N ARG A 418 -3.63 -23.99 -4.62
CA ARG A 418 -4.17 -25.22 -4.01
C ARG A 418 -5.20 -25.91 -4.89
N ARG A 419 -6.01 -25.18 -5.68
CA ARG A 419 -6.96 -25.79 -6.64
C ARG A 419 -6.27 -26.54 -7.78
N LYS A 420 -5.11 -26.11 -8.25
CA LYS A 420 -4.33 -26.85 -9.28
C LYS A 420 -3.75 -28.16 -8.73
N LYS A 421 -3.26 -28.18 -7.48
CA LYS A 421 -2.72 -29.41 -6.87
C LYS A 421 -3.80 -30.48 -6.62
N SER A 422 -5.03 -30.09 -6.26
CA SER A 422 -6.09 -31.07 -6.02
C SER A 422 -6.72 -31.66 -7.28
N ALA A 423 -6.46 -31.08 -8.45
CA ALA A 423 -6.91 -31.61 -9.75
C ALA A 423 -5.90 -32.61 -10.36
N ASP A 424 -4.61 -32.44 -10.09
CA ASP A 424 -3.56 -33.34 -10.59
C ASP A 424 -3.43 -34.64 -9.78
N ASP A 425 -3.87 -34.68 -8.52
CA ASP A 425 -3.86 -35.87 -7.66
C ASP A 425 -5.06 -36.82 -7.89
N ARG A 426 -5.85 -36.61 -8.92
CA ARG A 426 -7.03 -37.44 -9.28
C ARG A 426 -6.95 -38.05 -10.70
N GLN A 427 -5.74 -38.30 -11.22
CA GLN A 427 -5.54 -39.17 -12.37
C GLN A 427 -4.73 -40.39 -12.01
#